data_7c4de1fd1cd5dab13fa8ac1798829f64
#
_entry.id   7c4de1fd1cd5dab13fa8ac1798829f64
#
_cell.length_a   1.000
_cell.length_b   1.000
_cell.length_c   1.000
_cell.angle_alpha   90.00
_cell.angle_beta   90.00
_cell.angle_gamma   90.00
#
_symmetry.space_group_name_H-M   'P 1'
#
loop_
_entity.id
_entity.type
_entity.pdbx_description
1 polymer ?
#
loop_
_entity_poly.entity_id
_entity_poly.type
_entity_poly.pdbx_seq_one_letter_code
_entity_poly.pdbx_strand_id
1 'polypeptide(L)'
;ILRCLVGSEMCIRDSIITGVNESILYMTDTGYVSQKNRKYLNNLDYYIIESNHDVEMLMATKRPYFLKQRIHGDLGHLNNEYSAKMMVELIGDKTKEIVLAHLSEEANTKEKALETYRKIFNQNNLEFDNIKVASQIDVVSGGNYED
;
A
#
# COMPACT_ATOMS: atom_id res chain seq x y z
N ILE A 1 13.55 -10.16 13.33
CA ILE A 1 12.56 -11.26 13.37
C ILE A 1 11.54 -11.01 12.28
N LEU A 2 11.50 -11.89 11.29
CA LEU A 2 10.48 -11.88 10.24
C LEU A 2 9.21 -12.51 10.82
N ARG A 3 8.13 -11.75 10.95
CA ARG A 3 6.81 -12.30 11.28
C ARG A 3 5.95 -12.27 10.03
N CYS A 4 5.63 -13.46 9.53
CA CYS A 4 4.58 -13.64 8.55
C CYS A 4 3.22 -13.56 9.24
N LEU A 5 2.34 -12.69 8.79
CA LEU A 5 0.95 -12.68 9.26
C LEU A 5 0.21 -13.84 8.59
N VAL A 6 0.20 -14.99 9.27
CA VAL A 6 -0.56 -16.17 8.84
C VAL A 6 -2.00 -16.04 9.36
N GLY A 7 -2.93 -15.92 8.48
CA GLY A 7 -4.34 -16.07 8.80
C GLY A 7 -5.12 -16.49 7.57
N SER A 8 -5.45 -17.79 7.49
CA SER A 8 -6.30 -18.47 6.51
C SER A 8 -5.84 -18.45 5.04
N GLU A 9 -5.42 -19.62 4.58
CA GLU A 9 -5.48 -20.21 3.23
C GLU A 9 -5.13 -19.38 2.00
N MET A 10 -4.68 -18.15 2.09
CA MET A 10 -4.22 -17.38 0.94
C MET A 10 -2.81 -16.88 1.14
N CYS A 11 -2.00 -17.15 0.14
CA CYS A 11 -0.57 -16.87 0.00
C CYS A 11 -0.13 -15.61 0.75
N ILE A 12 0.75 -15.81 1.71
CA ILE A 12 1.38 -14.77 2.50
C ILE A 12 2.20 -13.91 1.57
N ARG A 13 1.69 -12.72 1.28
CA ARG A 13 2.43 -11.66 0.58
C ARG A 13 2.65 -10.45 1.48
N ASP A 14 2.27 -10.60 2.76
CA ASP A 14 2.38 -9.56 3.76
C ASP A 14 3.45 -9.97 4.78
N SER A 15 4.45 -9.14 4.96
CA SER A 15 5.55 -9.40 5.89
C SER A 15 5.81 -8.18 6.76
N ILE A 16 5.87 -8.39 8.07
CA ILE A 16 6.41 -7.40 9.00
C ILE A 16 7.84 -7.80 9.32
N ILE A 17 8.77 -6.91 9.02
CA ILE A 17 10.18 -7.06 9.35
C ILE A 17 10.45 -6.15 10.55
N THR A 18 10.86 -6.73 11.66
CA THR A 18 11.20 -5.97 12.87
C THR A 18 12.68 -6.08 13.14
N GLY A 19 13.38 -4.96 13.12
CA GLY A 19 14.77 -4.81 13.55
C GLY A 19 14.86 -4.53 15.05
N VAL A 20 16.01 -4.05 15.51
CA VAL A 20 16.22 -3.70 16.91
C VAL A 20 15.40 -2.44 17.28
N ASN A 21 15.37 -1.45 16.39
CA ASN A 21 14.76 -0.15 16.66
C ASN A 21 13.68 0.24 15.64
N GLU A 22 13.48 -0.51 14.57
CA GLU A 22 12.62 -0.14 13.46
C GLU A 22 11.77 -1.33 12.97
N SER A 23 10.64 -1.00 12.38
CA SER A 23 9.68 -1.96 11.82
C SER A 23 9.24 -1.55 10.43
N ILE A 24 9.16 -2.51 9.52
CA ILE A 24 8.74 -2.31 8.13
C ILE A 24 7.60 -3.26 7.82
N LEU A 25 6.53 -2.74 7.26
CA LEU A 25 5.52 -3.54 6.57
C LEU A 25 5.86 -3.61 5.08
N TYR A 26 5.87 -4.81 4.53
CA TYR A 26 5.83 -5.04 3.09
C TYR A 26 4.54 -5.78 2.75
N MET A 27 3.67 -5.17 1.94
CA MET A 27 2.37 -5.73 1.60
C MET A 27 1.99 -5.40 0.15
N THR A 28 1.96 -6.43 -0.69
CA THR A 28 1.56 -6.36 -2.10
C THR A 28 0.69 -7.55 -2.48
N ASP A 29 0.04 -7.51 -3.62
CA ASP A 29 -0.79 -8.59 -4.14
C ASP A 29 -1.95 -9.00 -3.21
N THR A 30 -2.54 -8.05 -2.53
CA THR A 30 -3.69 -8.26 -1.66
C THR A 30 -4.83 -7.32 -2.03
N GLY A 31 -6.03 -7.83 -2.17
CA GLY A 31 -7.22 -7.00 -2.46
C GLY A 31 -7.94 -6.53 -1.19
N TYR A 32 -7.66 -7.16 -0.05
CA TYR A 32 -8.34 -6.87 1.20
C TYR A 32 -7.48 -7.17 2.42
N VAL A 33 -7.52 -6.29 3.39
CA VAL A 33 -6.87 -6.48 4.70
C VAL A 33 -7.91 -6.49 5.80
N SER A 34 -8.04 -7.63 6.48
CA SER A 34 -9.03 -7.80 7.56
C SER A 34 -8.74 -6.85 8.73
N GLN A 35 -9.79 -6.36 9.38
CA GLN A 35 -9.64 -5.51 10.57
C GLN A 35 -8.87 -6.21 11.70
N LYS A 36 -8.99 -7.53 11.80
CA LYS A 36 -8.22 -8.33 12.77
C LYS A 36 -6.72 -8.20 12.54
N ASN A 37 -6.29 -8.11 11.29
CA ASN A 37 -4.87 -7.98 10.95
C ASN A 37 -4.37 -6.55 11.09
N ARG A 38 -5.20 -5.54 10.80
CA ARG A 38 -4.82 -4.11 10.89
C ARG A 38 -4.24 -3.71 12.24
N LYS A 39 -4.74 -4.27 13.35
CA LYS A 39 -4.22 -3.98 14.69
C LYS A 39 -2.72 -4.33 14.87
N TYR A 40 -2.20 -5.27 14.08
CA TYR A 40 -0.78 -5.64 14.11
C TYR A 40 0.07 -4.80 13.15
N LEU A 41 -0.58 -4.09 12.23
CA LEU A 41 0.04 -3.24 11.22
C LEU A 41 0.13 -1.77 11.63
N ASN A 42 -0.44 -1.42 12.78
CA ASN A 42 -0.56 -0.05 13.23
C ASN A 42 0.75 0.51 13.78
N ASN A 43 1.02 1.78 13.49
CA ASN A 43 2.13 2.56 14.01
C ASN A 43 3.51 1.91 13.82
N LEU A 44 3.77 1.42 12.60
CA LEU A 44 5.09 0.95 12.18
C LEU A 44 5.91 2.11 11.61
N ASP A 45 7.23 1.94 11.54
CA ASP A 45 8.14 3.00 11.07
C ASP A 45 8.05 3.20 9.55
N TYR A 46 7.99 2.11 8.78
CA TYR A 46 7.97 2.14 7.32
C TYR A 46 6.86 1.26 6.76
N TYR A 47 6.23 1.74 5.69
CA TYR A 47 5.22 1.01 4.96
C TYR A 47 5.59 0.92 3.48
N ILE A 48 5.75 -0.29 2.97
CA ILE A 48 5.78 -0.57 1.53
C ILE A 48 4.46 -1.26 1.22
N ILE A 49 3.53 -0.51 0.62
CA ILE A 49 2.15 -0.94 0.48
C ILE A 49 1.67 -0.85 -0.96
N GLU A 50 0.82 -1.79 -1.34
CA GLU A 50 0.21 -1.79 -2.66
C GLU A 50 -0.70 -0.58 -2.88
N SER A 51 -0.54 0.04 -4.06
CA SER A 51 -1.44 1.03 -4.63
C SER A 51 -1.59 0.71 -6.11
N ASN A 52 -2.30 -0.39 -6.41
CA ASN A 52 -2.22 -1.02 -7.71
C ASN A 52 -2.93 -0.23 -8.81
N HIS A 53 -4.17 0.18 -8.61
CA HIS A 53 -4.95 0.80 -9.66
C HIS A 53 -5.86 1.93 -9.17
N ASP A 54 -6.12 2.87 -10.06
CA ASP A 54 -7.27 3.76 -9.98
C ASP A 54 -8.49 3.03 -10.57
N VAL A 55 -9.63 3.12 -9.90
CA VAL A 55 -10.83 2.36 -10.30
C VAL A 55 -11.35 2.80 -11.67
N GLU A 56 -11.39 4.11 -11.94
CA GLU A 56 -11.87 4.64 -13.21
C GLU A 56 -10.93 4.26 -14.35
N MET A 57 -9.61 4.37 -14.14
CA MET A 57 -8.61 3.94 -15.11
C MET A 57 -8.72 2.44 -15.39
N LEU A 58 -8.90 1.60 -14.36
CA LEU A 58 -9.09 0.16 -14.56
C LEU A 58 -10.33 -0.13 -15.41
N MET A 59 -11.45 0.53 -15.14
CA MET A 59 -12.68 0.34 -15.90
C MET A 59 -12.55 0.83 -17.35
N ALA A 60 -11.71 1.82 -17.62
CA ALA A 60 -11.43 2.33 -18.96
C ALA A 60 -10.48 1.44 -19.78
N THR A 61 -9.75 0.51 -19.18
CA THR A 61 -8.86 -0.41 -19.93
C THR A 61 -9.63 -1.30 -20.91
N LYS A 62 -8.93 -1.87 -21.89
CA LYS A 62 -9.51 -2.83 -22.85
C LYS A 62 -9.67 -4.25 -22.27
N ARG A 63 -9.34 -4.46 -21.02
CA ARG A 63 -9.43 -5.77 -20.36
C ARG A 63 -10.89 -6.27 -20.30
N PRO A 64 -11.14 -7.58 -20.43
CA PRO A 64 -12.47 -8.15 -20.23
C PRO A 64 -13.04 -7.82 -18.86
N TYR A 65 -14.34 -7.62 -18.75
CA TYR A 65 -15.00 -7.19 -17.52
C TYR A 65 -14.75 -8.13 -16.34
N PHE A 66 -14.77 -9.45 -16.56
CA PHE A 66 -14.49 -10.43 -15.50
C PHE A 66 -13.08 -10.28 -14.92
N LEU A 67 -12.10 -9.89 -15.74
CA LEU A 67 -10.73 -9.64 -15.27
C LEU A 67 -10.65 -8.36 -14.45
N LYS A 68 -11.36 -7.29 -14.85
CA LYS A 68 -11.46 -6.06 -14.08
C LYS A 68 -12.09 -6.32 -12.70
N GLN A 69 -13.15 -7.09 -12.64
CA GLN A 69 -13.77 -7.50 -11.38
C GLN A 69 -12.82 -8.32 -10.50
N ARG A 70 -12.05 -9.23 -11.08
CA ARG A 70 -11.05 -10.01 -10.34
C ARG A 70 -9.94 -9.12 -9.78
N ILE A 71 -9.44 -8.17 -10.57
CA ILE A 71 -8.38 -7.24 -10.14
C ILE A 71 -8.88 -6.36 -8.99
N HIS A 72 -10.10 -5.86 -9.07
CA HIS A 72 -10.68 -4.95 -8.08
C HIS A 72 -11.27 -5.66 -6.86
N GLY A 73 -11.47 -6.97 -6.91
CA GLY A 73 -12.07 -7.75 -5.83
C GLY A 73 -11.10 -8.06 -4.69
N ASP A 74 -11.65 -8.61 -3.60
CA ASP A 74 -10.91 -8.95 -2.37
C ASP A 74 -9.73 -9.90 -2.57
N LEU A 75 -9.78 -10.71 -3.64
CA LEU A 75 -8.73 -11.64 -4.06
C LEU A 75 -7.79 -11.04 -5.11
N GLY A 76 -7.96 -9.77 -5.44
CA GLY A 76 -7.18 -9.06 -6.43
C GLY A 76 -6.12 -8.17 -5.80
N HIS A 77 -6.26 -6.86 -6.01
CA HIS A 77 -5.28 -5.86 -5.63
C HIS A 77 -5.91 -4.65 -4.96
N LEU A 78 -5.19 -4.03 -4.03
CA LEU A 78 -5.61 -2.78 -3.41
C LEU A 78 -5.64 -1.66 -4.45
N ASN A 79 -6.80 -1.03 -4.60
CA ASN A 79 -6.87 0.22 -5.36
C ASN A 79 -6.31 1.39 -4.55
N ASN A 80 -6.01 2.51 -5.22
CA ASN A 80 -5.41 3.69 -4.59
C ASN A 80 -6.23 4.22 -3.41
N GLU A 81 -7.55 4.26 -3.56
CA GLU A 81 -8.45 4.81 -2.55
C GLU A 81 -8.52 3.94 -1.29
N TYR A 82 -8.66 2.63 -1.46
CA TYR A 82 -8.70 1.69 -0.33
C TYR A 82 -7.35 1.65 0.40
N SER A 83 -6.25 1.64 -0.35
CA SER A 83 -4.90 1.70 0.19
C SER A 83 -4.69 2.97 1.04
N ALA A 84 -5.06 4.14 0.51
CA ALA A 84 -4.94 5.41 1.23
C ALA A 84 -5.84 5.47 2.48
N LYS A 85 -7.09 5.01 2.41
CA LYS A 85 -8.00 4.94 3.57
C LYS A 85 -7.45 4.01 4.67
N MET A 86 -6.88 2.89 4.27
CA MET A 86 -6.24 1.99 5.22
C MET A 86 -5.03 2.64 5.89
N MET A 87 -4.22 3.37 5.13
CA MET A 87 -3.06 4.08 5.70
C MET A 87 -3.46 5.17 6.69
N VAL A 88 -4.60 5.86 6.50
CA VAL A 88 -5.15 6.79 7.52
C VAL A 88 -5.35 6.11 8.88
N GLU A 89 -5.77 4.83 8.87
CA GLU A 89 -5.96 4.07 10.12
C GLU A 89 -4.64 3.52 10.70
N LEU A 90 -3.63 3.28 9.86
CA LEU A 90 -2.40 2.59 10.25
C LEU A 90 -1.27 3.55 10.68
N ILE A 91 -1.24 4.77 10.16
CA ILE A 91 -0.23 5.77 10.47
C ILE A 91 -0.29 6.14 11.97
N GLY A 92 0.87 6.28 12.58
CA GLY A 92 1.03 6.79 13.94
C GLY A 92 2.32 7.60 14.09
N ASP A 93 2.63 8.00 15.32
CA ASP A 93 3.76 8.88 15.64
C ASP A 93 5.13 8.32 15.24
N LYS A 94 5.24 7.00 15.08
CA LYS A 94 6.48 6.35 14.66
C LYS A 94 6.67 6.33 13.16
N THR A 95 5.61 6.56 12.40
CA THR A 95 5.66 6.39 10.94
C THR A 95 6.55 7.44 10.30
N LYS A 96 7.57 6.98 9.61
CA LYS A 96 8.61 7.81 8.97
C LYS A 96 8.39 7.95 7.46
N GLU A 97 7.97 6.87 6.79
CA GLU A 97 7.86 6.84 5.34
C GLU A 97 6.80 5.84 4.85
N ILE A 98 6.13 6.20 3.76
CA ILE A 98 5.24 5.33 3.01
C ILE A 98 5.77 5.22 1.58
N VAL A 99 5.93 3.99 1.09
CA VAL A 99 6.28 3.71 -0.30
C VAL A 99 5.12 2.99 -0.97
N LEU A 100 4.51 3.63 -1.96
CA LEU A 100 3.46 3.03 -2.78
C LEU A 100 4.12 2.10 -3.80
N ALA A 101 3.72 0.84 -3.81
CA ALA A 101 4.31 -0.19 -4.64
C ALA A 101 3.28 -0.92 -5.50
N HIS A 102 3.74 -1.75 -6.41
CA HIS A 102 2.94 -2.63 -7.26
C HIS A 102 1.87 -1.89 -8.10
N LEU A 103 2.23 -0.72 -8.64
CA LEU A 103 1.34 0.06 -9.49
C LEU A 103 1.13 -0.63 -10.84
N SER A 104 -0.12 -0.65 -11.32
CA SER A 104 -0.47 -1.14 -12.65
C SER A 104 -0.02 -0.17 -13.74
N GLU A 105 0.69 -0.64 -14.75
CA GLU A 105 1.11 0.19 -15.90
C GLU A 105 -0.07 0.71 -16.74
N GLU A 106 -1.18 -0.05 -16.82
CA GLU A 106 -2.33 0.32 -17.64
C GLU A 106 -3.42 1.07 -16.87
N ALA A 107 -3.51 0.83 -15.56
CA ALA A 107 -4.63 1.29 -14.74
C ALA A 107 -4.21 2.20 -13.61
N ASN A 108 -3.00 2.76 -13.66
CA ASN A 108 -2.49 3.71 -12.68
C ASN A 108 -1.39 4.60 -13.26
N THR A 109 -1.08 5.67 -12.53
CA THR A 109 0.15 6.46 -12.69
C THR A 109 0.68 6.85 -11.32
N LYS A 110 1.95 7.24 -11.24
CA LYS A 110 2.56 7.74 -10.00
C LYS A 110 1.82 8.97 -9.47
N GLU A 111 1.49 9.87 -10.38
CA GLU A 111 0.77 11.12 -10.09
C GLU A 111 -0.62 10.82 -9.53
N LYS A 112 -1.36 9.91 -10.16
CA LYS A 112 -2.72 9.54 -9.74
C LYS A 112 -2.74 8.88 -8.36
N ALA A 113 -1.79 7.99 -8.09
CA ALA A 113 -1.64 7.36 -6.79
C ALA A 113 -1.36 8.40 -5.69
N LEU A 114 -0.39 9.30 -5.90
CA LEU A 114 -0.05 10.37 -4.95
C LEU A 114 -1.20 11.37 -4.75
N GLU A 115 -1.88 11.77 -5.82
CA GLU A 115 -3.05 12.67 -5.74
C GLU A 115 -4.16 12.05 -4.87
N THR A 116 -4.45 10.76 -5.08
CA THR A 116 -5.45 10.04 -4.30
C THR A 116 -5.08 9.99 -2.81
N TYR A 117 -3.83 9.71 -2.49
CA TYR A 117 -3.33 9.69 -1.12
C TYR A 117 -3.44 11.07 -0.46
N ARG A 118 -2.95 12.13 -1.11
CA ARG A 118 -3.03 13.51 -0.60
C ARG A 118 -4.48 13.94 -0.37
N LYS A 119 -5.38 13.65 -1.32
CA LYS A 119 -6.81 13.94 -1.18
C LYS A 119 -7.42 13.29 0.05
N ILE A 120 -7.18 11.99 0.25
CA ILE A 120 -7.75 11.23 1.37
C ILE A 120 -7.14 11.64 2.70
N PHE A 121 -5.83 11.87 2.75
CA PHE A 121 -5.16 12.35 3.96
C PHE A 121 -5.69 13.73 4.37
N ASN A 122 -5.82 14.67 3.43
CA ASN A 122 -6.39 15.99 3.69
C ASN A 122 -7.85 15.91 4.19
N GLN A 123 -8.68 15.03 3.62
CA GLN A 123 -10.06 14.81 4.05
C GLN A 123 -10.16 14.28 5.49
N ASN A 124 -9.10 13.63 5.99
CA ASN A 124 -9.02 13.10 7.35
C ASN A 124 -8.15 13.96 8.28
N ASN A 125 -7.78 15.19 7.86
CA ASN A 125 -6.91 16.12 8.61
C ASN A 125 -5.58 15.46 9.02
N LEU A 126 -5.04 14.58 8.17
CA LEU A 126 -3.78 13.89 8.39
C LEU A 126 -2.68 14.58 7.58
N GLU A 127 -1.71 15.16 8.27
CA GLU A 127 -0.51 15.75 7.66
C GLU A 127 0.61 14.71 7.63
N PHE A 128 0.90 14.19 6.45
CA PHE A 128 2.02 13.26 6.22
C PHE A 128 2.51 13.39 4.78
N ASP A 129 3.74 13.90 4.62
CA ASP A 129 4.28 14.27 3.31
C ASP A 129 5.29 13.25 2.74
N ASN A 130 5.90 12.42 3.59
CA ASN A 130 6.94 11.48 3.14
C ASN A 130 6.34 10.23 2.48
N ILE A 131 5.70 10.46 1.34
CA ILE A 131 5.11 9.40 0.50
C ILE A 131 5.90 9.31 -0.80
N LYS A 132 6.49 8.16 -1.05
CA LYS A 132 7.23 7.83 -2.29
C LYS A 132 6.44 6.83 -3.12
N VAL A 133 6.78 6.75 -4.39
CA VAL A 133 6.23 5.73 -5.31
C VAL A 133 7.37 4.90 -5.86
N ALA A 134 7.29 3.59 -5.66
CA ALA A 134 8.26 2.66 -6.23
C ALA A 134 8.20 2.68 -7.77
N SER A 135 9.35 2.53 -8.39
CA SER A 135 9.48 2.37 -9.84
C SER A 135 9.63 0.90 -10.19
N GLN A 136 9.14 0.49 -11.36
CA GLN A 136 9.40 -0.85 -11.89
C GLN A 136 10.78 -0.95 -12.57
N ILE A 137 11.36 0.19 -12.93
CA ILE A 137 12.59 0.27 -13.72
C ILE A 137 13.75 0.78 -12.86
N ASP A 138 13.51 1.79 -12.03
CA ASP A 138 14.54 2.46 -11.27
C ASP A 138 14.52 2.04 -9.80
N VAL A 139 15.68 2.01 -9.17
CA VAL A 139 15.80 1.81 -7.73
C VAL A 139 15.27 3.05 -7.00
N VAL A 140 14.33 2.86 -6.09
CA VAL A 140 13.84 3.90 -5.19
C VAL A 140 14.37 3.60 -3.81
N SER A 141 15.19 4.48 -3.27
CA SER A 141 15.74 4.37 -1.92
C SER A 141 14.79 4.98 -0.91
N GLY A 142 14.61 4.30 0.23
CA GLY A 142 13.84 4.76 1.37
C GLY A 142 14.66 4.71 2.66
N GLY A 143 14.15 5.33 3.72
CA GLY A 143 14.80 5.41 5.01
C GLY A 143 15.73 6.62 5.17
N ASN A 144 16.17 6.85 6.40
CA ASN A 144 17.19 7.84 6.71
C ASN A 144 18.54 7.12 6.73
N TYR A 145 19.41 7.45 5.78
CA TYR A 145 20.82 7.09 5.88
C TYR A 145 21.46 8.21 6.72
N GLU A 146 21.78 7.91 7.97
CA GLU A 146 22.79 8.70 8.70
C GLU A 146 24.14 8.24 8.16
N ASP A 147 24.86 9.14 7.45
CA ASP A 147 26.25 8.94 7.03
C ASP A 147 27.20 8.86 8.24
#